data_dc2f8e77b4de77749113ebb0a6d3ccb8
#
_entry.id   dc2f8e77b4de77749113ebb0a6d3ccb8
#
_cell.length_a   1.000
_cell.length_b   1.000
_cell.length_c   1.000
_cell.angle_alpha   90.00
_cell.angle_beta   90.00
_cell.angle_gamma   90.00
#
_symmetry.space_group_name_H-M   'P 1'
#
loop_
_entity.id
_entity.type
_entity.pdbx_description
1 polymer ?
#
loop_
_entity_poly.entity_id
_entity_poly.type
_entity_poly.pdbx_seq_one_letter_code
_entity_poly.pdbx_strand_id
1 'polypeptide(L)'
;MQLHIKIINGVLAVLLVCTIIFLCYFIPQNLSAEVAACKPVLETANNTSETSKNDIFLEENMEEQESVIAESQHQINSFDIIFQMPELPTGCEITALTMVLNYYGMEADKVEMATKYLPTQELNLYYGSDGRLYGNDLNQYFIGNPTTENGYVCGTGAIVTAANAYLQDQGSDLTAVDYTGADVDTLYEIVSQDIPVVVWVTISMTDRGETEGWYTRSGEYVDWSTYDHGAVLIGYTQDTVTIADPISGKMEYSREDFERVFASRGNQCVVLQS
;
A
#
# COMPACT_ATOMS: atom_id res chain seq x y z
N MET A 1 -29.86 14.22 36.64
CA MET A 1 -29.18 13.51 35.55
C MET A 1 -29.50 14.08 34.15
N GLN A 2 -30.76 14.31 33.79
CA GLN A 2 -31.12 14.89 32.47
C GLN A 2 -30.63 16.33 32.23
N LEU A 3 -30.51 17.16 33.25
CA LEU A 3 -30.07 18.56 33.11
C LEU A 3 -28.56 18.63 32.79
N HIS A 4 -27.73 17.77 33.37
CA HIS A 4 -26.29 17.72 33.09
C HIS A 4 -25.96 17.24 31.68
N ILE A 5 -26.74 16.31 31.13
CA ILE A 5 -26.59 15.82 29.76
C ILE A 5 -26.91 16.92 28.74
N LYS A 6 -27.93 17.75 28.98
CA LYS A 6 -28.26 18.88 28.11
C LYS A 6 -27.21 19.97 28.10
N ILE A 7 -26.58 20.25 29.25
CA ILE A 7 -25.49 21.22 29.37
C ILE A 7 -24.22 20.73 28.64
N ILE A 8 -23.86 19.45 28.80
CA ILE A 8 -22.71 18.83 28.12
C ILE A 8 -22.89 18.85 26.61
N ASN A 9 -24.07 18.48 26.11
CA ASN A 9 -24.35 18.50 24.66
C ASN A 9 -24.36 19.92 24.10
N GLY A 10 -24.82 20.92 24.88
CA GLY A 10 -24.77 22.33 24.47
C GLY A 10 -23.33 22.86 24.35
N VAL A 11 -22.45 22.52 25.32
CA VAL A 11 -21.04 22.93 25.29
C VAL A 11 -20.30 22.27 24.14
N LEU A 12 -20.58 20.96 23.88
CA LEU A 12 -19.96 20.23 22.76
C LEU A 12 -20.36 20.82 21.40
N ALA A 13 -21.62 21.24 21.24
CA ALA A 13 -22.11 21.86 20.00
C ALA A 13 -21.45 23.25 19.77
N VAL A 14 -21.25 24.04 20.82
CA VAL A 14 -20.58 25.35 20.71
C VAL A 14 -19.11 25.17 20.35
N LEU A 15 -18.40 24.22 20.95
CA LEU A 15 -17.02 23.91 20.61
C LEU A 15 -16.85 23.45 19.15
N LEU A 16 -17.77 22.64 18.65
CA LEU A 16 -17.76 22.16 17.25
C LEU A 16 -17.94 23.34 16.26
N VAL A 17 -18.86 24.26 16.56
CA VAL A 17 -19.10 25.46 15.72
C VAL A 17 -17.87 26.39 15.75
N CYS A 18 -17.23 26.56 16.91
CA CYS A 18 -16.02 27.38 17.01
C CYS A 18 -14.85 26.77 16.22
N THR A 19 -14.67 25.45 16.24
CA THR A 19 -13.62 24.78 15.45
C THR A 19 -13.87 24.89 13.94
N ILE A 20 -15.12 24.78 13.48
CA ILE A 20 -15.47 24.94 12.07
C ILE A 20 -15.21 26.40 11.63
N ILE A 21 -15.58 27.40 12.43
CA ILE A 21 -15.33 28.81 12.11
C ILE A 21 -13.83 29.12 12.08
N PHE A 22 -13.05 28.53 13.00
CA PHE A 22 -11.59 28.67 13.02
C PHE A 22 -10.95 28.06 11.75
N LEU A 23 -11.35 26.85 11.35
CA LEU A 23 -10.89 26.20 10.12
C LEU A 23 -11.28 26.98 8.86
N CYS A 24 -12.47 27.53 8.78
CA CYS A 24 -12.93 28.30 7.62
C CYS A 24 -12.27 29.68 7.49
N TYR A 25 -11.86 30.31 8.60
CA TYR A 25 -11.31 31.67 8.59
C TYR A 25 -9.77 31.72 8.58
N PHE A 26 -9.08 30.76 9.21
CA PHE A 26 -7.62 30.79 9.37
C PHE A 26 -6.85 30.04 8.26
N ILE A 27 -7.42 28.99 7.68
CA ILE A 27 -6.73 28.23 6.62
C ILE A 27 -6.59 29.01 5.30
N PRO A 28 -7.60 29.80 4.82
CA PRO A 28 -7.43 30.53 3.57
C PRO A 28 -6.45 31.70 3.62
N GLN A 29 -6.15 32.25 4.81
CA GLN A 29 -5.27 33.41 4.90
C GLN A 29 -3.77 33.05 4.89
N ASN A 30 -3.42 31.82 5.22
CA ASN A 30 -2.03 31.37 5.18
C ASN A 30 -1.61 30.80 3.81
N LEU A 31 -2.57 30.50 2.93
CA LEU A 31 -2.28 30.01 1.56
C LEU A 31 -2.03 31.11 0.53
N SER A 32 -2.26 32.39 0.88
CA SER A 32 -2.15 33.53 -0.06
C SER A 32 -0.83 34.27 0.00
N ALA A 33 0.11 33.89 0.85
CA ALA A 33 1.35 34.63 1.11
C ALA A 33 2.58 34.16 0.32
N GLU A 34 2.53 33.05 -0.39
CA GLU A 34 3.71 32.49 -1.09
C GLU A 34 3.67 32.56 -2.63
N VAL A 35 2.70 33.18 -3.27
CA VAL A 35 2.61 33.26 -4.73
C VAL A 35 2.92 34.66 -5.29
N ALA A 36 3.69 35.49 -4.61
CA ALA A 36 4.00 36.84 -5.05
C ALA A 36 5.52 37.15 -5.10
N ALA A 37 6.32 36.39 -5.86
CA ALA A 37 7.66 36.82 -6.25
C ALA A 37 8.22 36.02 -7.44
N CYS A 38 7.77 36.29 -8.65
CA CYS A 38 8.61 36.23 -9.87
C CYS A 38 7.94 36.98 -11.00
N LYS A 39 8.35 38.22 -11.22
CA LYS A 39 8.08 38.94 -12.48
C LYS A 39 9.34 38.84 -13.36
N PRO A 40 9.21 38.48 -14.64
CA PRO A 40 10.33 38.54 -15.55
C PRO A 40 10.62 39.99 -15.96
N VAL A 41 11.88 40.38 -15.90
CA VAL A 41 12.41 41.61 -16.47
C VAL A 41 12.64 41.37 -17.95
N LEU A 42 11.93 42.11 -18.80
CA LEU A 42 12.17 42.17 -20.23
C LEU A 42 13.23 43.26 -20.49
N GLU A 43 14.44 42.89 -20.83
CA GLU A 43 15.40 43.78 -21.47
C GLU A 43 15.57 43.39 -22.93
N THR A 44 15.21 44.33 -23.79
CA THR A 44 15.44 44.31 -25.21
C THR A 44 16.89 44.69 -25.52
N ALA A 45 17.66 43.82 -26.14
CA ALA A 45 18.84 44.20 -26.88
C ALA A 45 19.01 43.34 -28.15
N ASN A 46 19.25 44.03 -29.23
CA ASN A 46 19.36 43.57 -30.60
C ASN A 46 20.61 42.77 -30.91
N ASN A 47 20.41 41.82 -31.82
CA ASN A 47 21.22 41.44 -32.98
C ASN A 47 22.34 40.41 -32.88
N THR A 48 22.12 39.46 -33.76
CA THR A 48 23.00 38.74 -34.73
C THR A 48 23.53 37.37 -34.30
N SER A 49 22.95 36.37 -35.00
CA SER A 49 23.56 35.14 -35.52
C SER A 49 24.46 34.32 -34.57
N GLU A 50 23.84 33.60 -33.64
CA GLU A 50 24.39 32.37 -33.08
C GLU A 50 23.24 31.40 -32.70
N THR A 51 22.31 31.19 -33.61
CA THR A 51 21.15 30.33 -33.46
C THR A 51 21.48 28.94 -34.00
N SER A 52 22.22 28.13 -33.28
CA SER A 52 22.29 26.68 -33.55
C SER A 52 22.86 25.83 -32.38
N LYS A 53 23.58 26.42 -31.45
CA LYS A 53 24.16 25.63 -30.33
C LYS A 53 23.39 25.77 -29.03
N ASN A 54 22.73 26.90 -28.81
CA ASN A 54 21.95 27.11 -27.56
C ASN A 54 20.60 26.38 -27.59
N ASP A 55 19.97 26.25 -28.75
CA ASP A 55 18.69 25.57 -28.88
C ASP A 55 18.85 24.05 -28.66
N ILE A 56 19.93 23.44 -29.18
CA ILE A 56 20.27 22.03 -28.94
C ILE A 56 20.59 21.78 -27.45
N PHE A 57 21.32 22.71 -26.81
CA PHE A 57 21.65 22.59 -25.37
C PHE A 57 20.44 22.77 -24.46
N LEU A 58 19.44 23.56 -24.87
CA LEU A 58 18.20 23.74 -24.12
C LEU A 58 17.26 22.56 -24.33
N GLU A 59 17.18 21.99 -25.54
CA GLU A 59 16.40 20.77 -25.79
C GLU A 59 17.01 19.56 -25.09
N GLU A 60 18.32 19.32 -25.15
CA GLU A 60 19.00 18.26 -24.42
C GLU A 60 18.82 18.38 -22.89
N ASN A 61 18.92 19.58 -22.32
CA ASN A 61 18.68 19.79 -20.88
C ASN A 61 17.20 19.66 -20.51
N MET A 62 16.28 19.99 -21.40
CA MET A 62 14.83 19.77 -21.12
C MET A 62 14.47 18.30 -21.23
N GLU A 63 14.99 17.56 -22.20
CA GLU A 63 14.79 16.11 -22.30
C GLU A 63 15.43 15.36 -21.13
N GLU A 64 16.63 15.75 -20.68
CA GLU A 64 17.29 15.15 -19.53
C GLU A 64 16.54 15.49 -18.22
N GLN A 65 16.02 16.71 -18.10
CA GLN A 65 15.22 17.10 -16.92
C GLN A 65 13.83 16.47 -16.93
N GLU A 66 13.21 16.27 -18.08
CA GLU A 66 11.93 15.59 -18.22
C GLU A 66 12.09 14.08 -17.98
N SER A 67 13.20 13.45 -18.43
CA SER A 67 13.51 12.06 -18.14
C SER A 67 13.79 11.83 -16.64
N VAL A 68 14.54 12.71 -15.98
CA VAL A 68 14.80 12.64 -14.54
C VAL A 68 13.50 12.82 -13.71
N ILE A 69 12.59 13.68 -14.17
CA ILE A 69 11.27 13.86 -13.53
C ILE A 69 10.39 12.62 -13.77
N ALA A 70 10.44 12.03 -14.97
CA ALA A 70 9.70 10.82 -15.29
C ALA A 70 10.20 9.60 -14.49
N GLU A 71 11.51 9.51 -14.19
CA GLU A 71 12.08 8.48 -13.30
C GLU A 71 11.76 8.72 -11.83
N SER A 72 11.44 9.97 -11.44
CA SER A 72 11.15 10.32 -10.03
C SER A 72 9.72 10.02 -9.58
N GLN A 73 8.82 9.71 -10.51
CA GLN A 73 7.41 9.43 -10.21
C GLN A 73 6.77 8.55 -11.28
N HIS A 74 5.88 7.68 -10.82
CA HIS A 74 5.05 6.84 -11.70
C HIS A 74 3.71 6.54 -11.05
N GLN A 75 2.66 6.38 -11.87
CA GLN A 75 1.33 6.01 -11.42
C GLN A 75 0.72 5.01 -12.39
N ILE A 76 0.46 3.80 -11.92
CA ILE A 76 -0.31 2.80 -12.67
C ILE A 76 -1.73 3.31 -12.85
N ASN A 77 -2.14 3.48 -14.10
CA ASN A 77 -3.45 3.97 -14.47
C ASN A 77 -4.46 2.80 -14.56
N SER A 78 -5.74 3.14 -14.42
CA SER A 78 -6.84 2.17 -14.58
C SER A 78 -6.76 0.95 -13.63
N PHE A 79 -6.26 1.15 -12.42
CA PHE A 79 -6.22 0.13 -11.37
C PHE A 79 -7.50 0.20 -10.55
N ASP A 80 -8.34 -0.83 -10.64
CA ASP A 80 -9.62 -0.90 -9.95
C ASP A 80 -9.46 -1.35 -8.50
N ILE A 81 -10.18 -0.68 -7.59
CA ILE A 81 -10.17 -0.99 -6.16
C ILE A 81 -11.25 -2.01 -5.84
N ILE A 82 -10.87 -3.06 -5.12
CA ILE A 82 -11.80 -4.03 -4.55
C ILE A 82 -11.75 -3.89 -3.03
N PHE A 83 -12.92 -3.61 -2.43
CA PHE A 83 -13.03 -3.57 -0.97
C PHE A 83 -13.21 -4.98 -0.41
N GLN A 84 -12.51 -5.32 0.66
CA GLN A 84 -12.62 -6.63 1.31
C GLN A 84 -13.96 -6.81 2.01
N MET A 85 -14.49 -5.75 2.64
CA MET A 85 -15.76 -5.78 3.36
C MET A 85 -16.97 -5.82 2.42
N PRO A 86 -18.09 -6.42 2.83
CA PRO A 86 -18.31 -7.14 4.09
C PRO A 86 -17.91 -8.62 4.05
N GLU A 87 -17.55 -9.18 2.88
CA GLU A 87 -17.43 -10.62 2.67
C GLU A 87 -16.14 -11.22 3.29
N LEU A 88 -15.06 -10.42 3.36
CA LEU A 88 -13.74 -10.86 3.84
C LEU A 88 -13.22 -9.93 4.94
N PRO A 89 -13.80 -9.95 6.16
CA PRO A 89 -13.40 -9.01 7.22
C PRO A 89 -11.92 -9.08 7.61
N THR A 90 -11.24 -10.21 7.38
CA THR A 90 -9.81 -10.40 7.64
C THR A 90 -9.01 -10.83 6.40
N GLY A 91 -9.54 -10.61 5.20
CA GLY A 91 -8.95 -11.10 3.94
C GLY A 91 -8.25 -10.02 3.13
N CYS A 92 -7.45 -9.14 3.74
CA CYS A 92 -6.79 -8.05 3.04
C CYS A 92 -5.77 -8.55 2.00
N GLU A 93 -4.95 -9.56 2.33
CA GLU A 93 -3.90 -10.05 1.46
C GLU A 93 -4.47 -10.72 0.18
N ILE A 94 -5.51 -11.53 0.35
CA ILE A 94 -6.14 -12.20 -0.79
C ILE A 94 -6.98 -11.22 -1.62
N THR A 95 -7.55 -10.17 -1.02
CA THR A 95 -8.23 -9.09 -1.74
C THR A 95 -7.22 -8.25 -2.53
N ALA A 96 -6.05 -7.96 -1.96
CA ALA A 96 -4.95 -7.29 -2.65
C ALA A 96 -4.49 -8.09 -3.88
N LEU A 97 -4.28 -9.40 -3.73
CA LEU A 97 -3.99 -10.29 -4.87
C LEU A 97 -5.11 -10.26 -5.92
N THR A 98 -6.37 -10.28 -5.51
CA THR A 98 -7.52 -10.25 -6.44
C THR A 98 -7.52 -8.98 -7.27
N MET A 99 -7.20 -7.82 -6.69
CA MET A 99 -7.04 -6.56 -7.43
C MET A 99 -5.95 -6.67 -8.51
N VAL A 100 -4.81 -7.26 -8.17
CA VAL A 100 -3.70 -7.45 -9.12
C VAL A 100 -4.08 -8.42 -10.25
N LEU A 101 -4.74 -9.53 -9.96
CA LEU A 101 -5.24 -10.46 -10.98
C LEU A 101 -6.21 -9.77 -11.96
N ASN A 102 -7.12 -8.94 -11.44
CA ASN A 102 -8.08 -8.22 -12.27
C ASN A 102 -7.43 -7.10 -13.09
N TYR A 103 -6.35 -6.48 -12.59
CA TYR A 103 -5.54 -5.56 -13.38
C TYR A 103 -4.95 -6.22 -14.63
N TYR A 104 -4.55 -7.48 -14.54
CA TYR A 104 -4.10 -8.28 -15.70
C TYR A 104 -5.25 -8.83 -16.55
N GLY A 105 -6.47 -8.33 -16.36
CA GLY A 105 -7.63 -8.68 -17.19
C GLY A 105 -8.32 -10.00 -16.84
N MET A 106 -8.07 -10.53 -15.64
CA MET A 106 -8.77 -11.69 -15.12
C MET A 106 -10.06 -11.25 -14.41
N GLU A 107 -11.06 -12.12 -14.39
CA GLU A 107 -12.32 -11.87 -13.69
C GLU A 107 -12.32 -12.64 -12.34
N ALA A 108 -11.29 -12.39 -11.51
CA ALA A 108 -11.15 -13.04 -10.21
C ALA A 108 -12.16 -12.49 -9.20
N ASP A 109 -12.89 -13.36 -8.52
CA ASP A 109 -13.77 -13.01 -7.41
C ASP A 109 -13.03 -13.19 -6.07
N LYS A 110 -13.05 -12.17 -5.21
CA LYS A 110 -12.32 -12.18 -3.93
C LYS A 110 -12.75 -13.32 -3.00
N VAL A 111 -14.06 -13.68 -3.01
CA VAL A 111 -14.58 -14.74 -2.14
C VAL A 111 -14.18 -16.11 -2.70
N GLU A 112 -14.21 -16.29 -4.03
CA GLU A 112 -13.69 -17.50 -4.65
C GLU A 112 -12.19 -17.64 -4.37
N MET A 113 -11.41 -16.57 -4.53
CA MET A 113 -9.97 -16.56 -4.22
C MET A 113 -9.70 -16.98 -2.76
N ALA A 114 -10.46 -16.44 -1.82
CA ALA A 114 -10.32 -16.73 -0.40
C ALA A 114 -10.76 -18.16 0.00
N THR A 115 -11.77 -18.73 -0.68
CA THR A 115 -12.38 -20.01 -0.26
C THR A 115 -11.92 -21.22 -1.06
N LYS A 116 -11.45 -21.00 -2.30
CA LYS A 116 -11.03 -22.10 -3.19
C LYS A 116 -9.51 -22.18 -3.33
N TYR A 117 -8.82 -21.05 -3.39
CA TYR A 117 -7.41 -21.03 -3.74
C TYR A 117 -6.49 -20.72 -2.56
N LEU A 118 -6.91 -19.88 -1.59
CA LEU A 118 -6.08 -19.55 -0.44
C LEU A 118 -5.93 -20.77 0.49
N PRO A 119 -4.70 -21.26 0.74
CA PRO A 119 -4.48 -22.32 1.73
C PRO A 119 -4.76 -21.78 3.13
N THR A 120 -5.67 -22.39 3.86
CA THR A 120 -6.08 -21.99 5.21
C THR A 120 -5.85 -23.08 6.25
N GLN A 121 -5.57 -22.70 7.49
CA GLN A 121 -5.52 -23.60 8.65
C GLN A 121 -6.13 -22.93 9.88
N GLU A 122 -6.79 -23.72 10.72
CA GLU A 122 -7.18 -23.27 12.05
C GLU A 122 -5.96 -23.01 12.94
N LEU A 123 -6.03 -21.98 13.80
CA LEU A 123 -4.94 -21.68 14.74
C LEU A 123 -4.70 -22.88 15.68
N ASN A 124 -3.47 -23.35 15.73
CA ASN A 124 -3.06 -24.43 16.61
C ASN A 124 -1.76 -24.04 17.36
N LEU A 125 -1.94 -23.54 18.59
CA LEU A 125 -0.82 -23.18 19.47
C LEU A 125 -0.63 -24.25 20.55
N TYR A 126 0.62 -24.63 20.81
CA TYR A 126 0.97 -25.57 21.87
C TYR A 126 2.37 -25.31 22.43
N TYR A 127 2.60 -25.66 23.70
CA TYR A 127 3.94 -25.58 24.27
C TYR A 127 4.71 -26.87 24.00
N GLY A 128 5.93 -26.70 23.48
CA GLY A 128 6.88 -27.79 23.31
C GLY A 128 7.50 -28.25 24.64
N SER A 129 8.22 -29.36 24.63
CA SER A 129 8.96 -29.85 25.78
C SER A 129 10.09 -28.94 26.23
N ASP A 130 10.54 -28.04 25.38
CA ASP A 130 11.52 -26.98 25.62
C ASP A 130 10.93 -25.70 26.23
N GLY A 131 9.61 -25.69 26.46
CA GLY A 131 8.87 -24.56 27.02
C GLY A 131 8.56 -23.43 26.04
N ARG A 132 8.90 -23.57 24.75
CA ARG A 132 8.54 -22.59 23.72
C ARG A 132 7.12 -22.79 23.22
N LEU A 133 6.49 -21.68 22.83
CA LEU A 133 5.20 -21.70 22.15
C LEU A 133 5.43 -22.02 20.67
N TYR A 134 4.73 -23.02 20.17
CA TYR A 134 4.74 -23.45 18.77
C TYR A 134 3.37 -23.26 18.14
N GLY A 135 3.36 -23.01 16.82
CA GLY A 135 2.13 -22.83 16.07
C GLY A 135 2.29 -23.02 14.57
N ASN A 136 1.26 -22.63 13.86
CA ASN A 136 1.18 -22.71 12.41
C ASN A 136 2.19 -21.78 11.74
N ASP A 137 2.53 -22.11 10.49
CA ASP A 137 3.38 -21.31 9.63
C ASP A 137 2.52 -20.34 8.79
N LEU A 138 2.60 -19.04 9.10
CA LEU A 138 1.87 -18.00 8.38
C LEU A 138 2.32 -17.87 6.93
N ASN A 139 3.55 -18.27 6.60
CA ASN A 139 4.03 -18.22 5.23
C ASN A 139 3.40 -19.28 4.33
N GLN A 140 2.96 -20.39 4.92
CA GLN A 140 2.31 -21.47 4.16
C GLN A 140 0.79 -21.38 4.14
N TYR A 141 0.18 -20.79 5.17
CA TYR A 141 -1.27 -20.78 5.35
C TYR A 141 -1.77 -19.45 5.89
N PHE A 142 -2.94 -19.06 5.43
CA PHE A 142 -3.75 -18.08 6.15
C PHE A 142 -4.31 -18.76 7.42
N ILE A 143 -4.08 -18.16 8.57
CA ILE A 143 -4.52 -18.74 9.84
C ILE A 143 -5.92 -18.24 10.19
N GLY A 144 -6.84 -19.19 10.37
CA GLY A 144 -8.26 -18.94 10.57
C GLY A 144 -9.04 -18.92 9.26
N ASN A 145 -10.12 -18.16 9.23
CA ASN A 145 -11.02 -18.05 8.07
C ASN A 145 -11.18 -16.58 7.66
N PRO A 146 -10.72 -16.18 6.45
CA PRO A 146 -10.78 -14.79 6.00
C PRO A 146 -12.22 -14.25 5.82
N THR A 147 -13.23 -15.13 5.74
CA THR A 147 -14.64 -14.76 5.64
C THR A 147 -15.27 -14.41 6.99
N THR A 148 -14.50 -14.44 8.07
CA THR A 148 -14.95 -14.16 9.44
C THR A 148 -14.03 -13.19 10.14
N GLU A 149 -14.48 -12.63 11.27
CA GLU A 149 -13.65 -11.77 12.12
C GLU A 149 -12.60 -12.54 12.96
N ASN A 150 -12.58 -13.88 12.86
CA ASN A 150 -11.64 -14.75 13.57
C ASN A 150 -10.44 -15.18 12.70
N GLY A 151 -10.24 -14.53 11.55
CA GLY A 151 -9.05 -14.70 10.74
C GLY A 151 -7.88 -13.92 11.33
N TYR A 152 -6.66 -14.38 11.03
CA TYR A 152 -5.42 -13.70 11.39
C TYR A 152 -4.83 -13.01 10.16
N VAL A 153 -3.70 -13.53 9.68
CA VAL A 153 -2.93 -13.04 8.54
C VAL A 153 -2.27 -14.21 7.81
N CYS A 154 -1.69 -13.95 6.65
CA CYS A 154 -0.76 -14.87 6.00
C CYS A 154 0.47 -14.12 5.46
N GLY A 155 1.53 -14.87 5.21
CA GLY A 155 2.72 -14.39 4.51
C GLY A 155 2.60 -14.55 2.99
N THR A 156 3.69 -14.16 2.33
CA THR A 156 3.81 -14.16 0.86
C THR A 156 3.63 -15.54 0.24
N GLY A 157 4.14 -16.59 0.86
CA GLY A 157 4.06 -17.95 0.31
C GLY A 157 2.63 -18.49 0.16
N ALA A 158 1.71 -18.16 1.10
CA ALA A 158 0.30 -18.51 0.96
C ALA A 158 -0.35 -17.80 -0.23
N ILE A 159 -0.04 -16.52 -0.43
CA ILE A 159 -0.54 -15.71 -1.55
C ILE A 159 0.03 -16.17 -2.89
N VAL A 160 1.33 -16.47 -2.95
CA VAL A 160 1.95 -17.09 -4.15
C VAL A 160 1.29 -18.41 -4.50
N THR A 161 1.00 -19.25 -3.50
CA THR A 161 0.29 -20.53 -3.71
C THR A 161 -1.10 -20.29 -4.28
N ALA A 162 -1.88 -19.38 -3.70
CA ALA A 162 -3.22 -19.02 -4.18
C ALA A 162 -3.19 -18.47 -5.61
N ALA A 163 -2.28 -17.54 -5.87
CA ALA A 163 -2.11 -16.93 -7.19
C ALA A 163 -1.79 -17.97 -8.27
N ASN A 164 -0.76 -18.79 -8.05
CA ASN A 164 -0.31 -19.77 -9.04
C ASN A 164 -1.34 -20.87 -9.29
N ALA A 165 -2.10 -21.28 -8.27
CA ALA A 165 -3.22 -22.21 -8.46
C ALA A 165 -4.33 -21.61 -9.34
N TYR A 166 -4.70 -20.35 -9.08
CA TYR A 166 -5.68 -19.63 -9.90
C TYR A 166 -5.19 -19.43 -11.34
N LEU A 167 -3.97 -18.92 -11.50
CA LEU A 167 -3.35 -18.67 -12.81
C LEU A 167 -3.30 -19.95 -13.65
N GLN A 168 -2.95 -21.08 -13.05
CA GLN A 168 -2.97 -22.39 -13.70
C GLN A 168 -4.39 -22.79 -14.17
N ASP A 169 -5.40 -22.61 -13.31
CA ASP A 169 -6.79 -22.91 -13.65
C ASP A 169 -7.32 -22.03 -14.80
N GLN A 170 -6.80 -20.78 -14.90
CA GLN A 170 -7.13 -19.87 -16.00
C GLN A 170 -6.31 -20.12 -17.28
N GLY A 171 -5.29 -20.98 -17.23
CA GLY A 171 -4.38 -21.20 -18.36
C GLY A 171 -3.53 -19.97 -18.70
N SER A 172 -3.21 -19.14 -17.71
CA SER A 172 -2.40 -17.95 -17.86
C SER A 172 -0.90 -18.29 -17.90
N ASP A 173 -0.13 -17.53 -18.69
CA ASP A 173 1.33 -17.62 -18.71
C ASP A 173 2.00 -16.82 -17.57
N LEU A 174 1.22 -16.04 -16.79
CA LEU A 174 1.71 -15.32 -15.64
C LEU A 174 2.06 -16.26 -14.48
N THR A 175 3.03 -15.85 -13.68
CA THR A 175 3.47 -16.54 -12.47
C THR A 175 3.60 -15.55 -11.33
N ALA A 176 3.09 -15.89 -10.17
CA ALA A 176 3.33 -15.13 -8.93
C ALA A 176 4.67 -15.52 -8.35
N VAL A 177 5.49 -14.53 -8.01
CA VAL A 177 6.83 -14.69 -7.45
C VAL A 177 6.94 -13.92 -6.13
N ASP A 178 7.53 -14.55 -5.14
CA ASP A 178 7.89 -13.95 -3.86
C ASP A 178 9.16 -13.10 -4.01
N TYR A 179 9.02 -11.79 -3.85
CA TYR A 179 10.10 -10.81 -3.88
C TYR A 179 10.49 -10.33 -2.49
N THR A 180 10.09 -11.06 -1.43
CA THR A 180 10.41 -10.71 -0.04
C THR A 180 11.90 -10.46 0.14
N GLY A 181 12.23 -9.34 0.78
CA GLY A 181 13.61 -8.88 1.00
C GLY A 181 14.12 -7.93 -0.09
N ALA A 182 13.34 -7.67 -1.14
CA ALA A 182 13.69 -6.63 -2.10
C ALA A 182 13.76 -5.27 -1.40
N ASP A 183 14.69 -4.43 -1.84
CA ASP A 183 14.72 -3.05 -1.39
C ASP A 183 13.59 -2.24 -2.04
N VAL A 184 13.30 -1.11 -1.46
CA VAL A 184 12.18 -0.28 -1.89
C VAL A 184 12.41 0.34 -3.28
N ASP A 185 13.67 0.61 -3.67
CA ASP A 185 14.00 1.13 -5.00
C ASP A 185 13.67 0.09 -6.08
N THR A 186 13.91 -1.19 -5.81
CA THR A 186 13.45 -2.29 -6.69
C THR A 186 11.93 -2.29 -6.86
N LEU A 187 11.15 -2.00 -5.80
CA LEU A 187 9.69 -1.90 -5.93
C LEU A 187 9.29 -0.72 -6.84
N TYR A 188 9.96 0.41 -6.71
CA TYR A 188 9.68 1.57 -7.57
C TYR A 188 10.05 1.28 -9.03
N GLU A 189 11.17 0.59 -9.30
CA GLU A 189 11.51 0.13 -10.64
C GLU A 189 10.44 -0.80 -11.23
N ILE A 190 9.90 -1.73 -10.45
CA ILE A 190 8.82 -2.63 -10.87
C ILE A 190 7.55 -1.83 -11.19
N VAL A 191 7.15 -0.92 -10.31
CA VAL A 191 5.95 -0.08 -10.49
C VAL A 191 6.11 0.85 -11.70
N SER A 192 7.33 1.35 -11.99
CA SER A 192 7.62 2.19 -13.17
C SER A 192 7.36 1.48 -14.50
N GLN A 193 7.31 0.16 -14.51
CA GLN A 193 6.99 -0.70 -15.64
C GLN A 193 5.51 -1.08 -15.74
N ASP A 194 4.62 -0.37 -15.02
CA ASP A 194 3.18 -0.68 -14.89
C ASP A 194 2.90 -2.06 -14.25
N ILE A 195 3.78 -2.53 -13.38
CA ILE A 195 3.63 -3.80 -12.66
C ILE A 195 3.21 -3.49 -11.22
N PRO A 196 1.96 -3.76 -10.81
CA PRO A 196 1.51 -3.56 -9.43
C PRO A 196 2.15 -4.58 -8.49
N VAL A 197 2.50 -4.15 -7.28
CA VAL A 197 3.18 -5.00 -6.30
C VAL A 197 2.28 -5.21 -5.09
N VAL A 198 1.92 -6.46 -4.77
CA VAL A 198 1.29 -6.80 -3.49
C VAL A 198 2.32 -6.63 -2.38
N VAL A 199 2.01 -5.82 -1.37
CA VAL A 199 2.93 -5.47 -0.27
C VAL A 199 2.29 -5.76 1.08
N TRP A 200 3.12 -6.18 2.04
CA TRP A 200 2.75 -6.28 3.45
C TRP A 200 3.14 -5.00 4.16
N VAL A 201 2.15 -4.35 4.70
CA VAL A 201 2.26 -3.08 5.42
C VAL A 201 1.47 -3.15 6.74
N THR A 202 1.10 -2.04 7.32
CA THR A 202 0.17 -1.96 8.44
C THR A 202 -1.05 -1.12 8.08
N ILE A 203 -2.16 -1.38 8.75
CA ILE A 203 -3.39 -0.58 8.58
C ILE A 203 -3.06 0.90 8.80
N SER A 204 -3.35 1.73 7.80
CA SER A 204 -3.10 3.19 7.80
C SER A 204 -1.63 3.59 8.00
N MET A 205 -0.67 2.74 7.62
CA MET A 205 0.79 2.96 7.80
C MET A 205 1.20 3.32 9.24
N THR A 206 0.45 2.84 10.23
CA THR A 206 0.77 3.04 11.64
C THR A 206 1.89 2.12 12.11
N ASP A 207 2.45 2.39 13.29
CA ASP A 207 3.40 1.49 13.89
C ASP A 207 2.75 0.12 14.13
N ARG A 208 3.51 -0.93 13.87
CA ARG A 208 3.02 -2.30 13.85
C ARG A 208 2.48 -2.78 15.20
N GLY A 209 3.03 -2.28 16.30
CA GLY A 209 2.79 -2.82 17.63
C GLY A 209 3.46 -4.19 17.81
N GLU A 210 3.37 -4.71 19.02
CA GLU A 210 3.96 -5.99 19.40
C GLU A 210 2.85 -6.96 19.81
N THR A 211 2.97 -8.21 19.37
CA THR A 211 2.14 -9.34 19.82
C THR A 211 3.02 -10.50 20.27
N GLU A 212 2.48 -11.41 21.06
CA GLU A 212 3.17 -12.65 21.36
C GLU A 212 3.19 -13.53 20.11
N GLY A 213 4.39 -13.77 19.58
CA GLY A 213 4.61 -14.69 18.47
C GLY A 213 4.82 -16.13 18.95
N TRP A 214 5.09 -17.02 18.01
CA TRP A 214 5.38 -18.43 18.28
C TRP A 214 6.44 -18.97 17.32
N TYR A 215 6.91 -20.16 17.56
CA TYR A 215 7.82 -20.86 16.64
C TYR A 215 7.06 -21.83 15.74
N THR A 216 7.44 -21.91 14.47
CA THR A 216 6.99 -22.97 13.58
C THR A 216 7.68 -24.30 13.95
N ARG A 217 7.22 -25.40 13.38
CA ARG A 217 7.90 -26.71 13.55
C ARG A 217 9.30 -26.74 12.93
N SER A 218 9.58 -25.90 11.93
CA SER A 218 10.91 -25.73 11.34
C SER A 218 11.85 -24.92 12.23
N GLY A 219 11.32 -24.26 13.28
CA GLY A 219 12.10 -23.45 14.22
C GLY A 219 12.15 -21.96 13.87
N GLU A 220 11.42 -21.53 12.86
CA GLU A 220 11.28 -20.10 12.51
C GLU A 220 10.35 -19.40 13.48
N TYR A 221 10.70 -18.18 13.87
CA TYR A 221 9.86 -17.37 14.73
C TYR A 221 8.81 -16.60 13.90
N VAL A 222 7.56 -16.80 14.21
CA VAL A 222 6.43 -16.07 13.63
C VAL A 222 6.19 -14.82 14.44
N ASP A 223 6.52 -13.69 13.83
CA ASP A 223 6.26 -12.36 14.36
C ASP A 223 5.09 -11.75 13.59
N TRP A 224 3.97 -11.56 14.26
CA TRP A 224 2.72 -11.05 13.66
C TRP A 224 2.13 -9.89 14.48
N SER A 225 1.21 -9.14 13.90
CA SER A 225 0.49 -8.07 14.58
C SER A 225 -0.96 -7.98 14.08
N THR A 226 -1.85 -7.51 14.93
CA THR A 226 -3.24 -7.20 14.55
C THR A 226 -3.35 -6.03 13.56
N TYR A 227 -2.27 -5.26 13.38
CA TYR A 227 -2.19 -4.20 12.39
C TYR A 227 -1.57 -4.64 11.06
N ASP A 228 -1.12 -5.90 10.97
CA ASP A 228 -0.58 -6.43 9.71
C ASP A 228 -1.63 -6.38 8.61
N HIS A 229 -1.23 -5.93 7.42
CA HIS A 229 -2.15 -5.61 6.35
C HIS A 229 -1.54 -5.87 4.97
N GLY A 230 -2.33 -6.46 4.10
CA GLY A 230 -2.00 -6.63 2.69
C GLY A 230 -2.63 -5.53 1.84
N ALA A 231 -1.84 -4.90 0.97
CA ALA A 231 -2.29 -3.86 0.05
C ALA A 231 -1.52 -3.94 -1.28
N VAL A 232 -1.76 -3.03 -2.23
CA VAL A 232 -1.04 -2.99 -3.50
C VAL A 232 -0.38 -1.63 -3.69
N LEU A 233 0.93 -1.63 -3.93
CA LEU A 233 1.66 -0.44 -4.37
C LEU A 233 1.40 -0.24 -5.87
N ILE A 234 0.84 0.91 -6.23
CA ILE A 234 0.41 1.25 -7.60
C ILE A 234 0.97 2.57 -8.12
N GLY A 235 1.78 3.27 -7.33
CA GLY A 235 2.39 4.51 -7.77
C GLY A 235 3.31 5.10 -6.71
N TYR A 236 4.14 6.03 -7.15
CA TYR A 236 5.04 6.79 -6.28
C TYR A 236 5.36 8.15 -6.90
N THR A 237 5.75 9.07 -6.04
CA THR A 237 6.40 10.34 -6.38
C THR A 237 7.71 10.45 -5.60
N GLN A 238 8.38 11.59 -5.67
CA GLN A 238 9.56 11.84 -4.84
C GLN A 238 9.25 11.78 -3.35
N ASP A 239 8.04 12.19 -2.94
CA ASP A 239 7.66 12.38 -1.54
C ASP A 239 6.60 11.39 -1.05
N THR A 240 5.83 10.77 -1.95
CA THR A 240 4.66 9.95 -1.61
C THR A 240 4.63 8.63 -2.36
N VAL A 241 3.81 7.71 -1.86
CA VAL A 241 3.40 6.48 -2.55
C VAL A 241 1.89 6.42 -2.67
N THR A 242 1.40 5.79 -3.73
CA THR A 242 -0.03 5.49 -3.92
C THR A 242 -0.28 4.01 -3.66
N ILE A 243 -1.18 3.74 -2.73
CA ILE A 243 -1.57 2.40 -2.29
C ILE A 243 -3.03 2.14 -2.67
N ALA A 244 -3.29 1.01 -3.32
CA ALA A 244 -4.63 0.44 -3.45
C ALA A 244 -4.88 -0.44 -2.21
N ASP A 245 -5.70 0.06 -1.31
CA ASP A 245 -5.97 -0.53 0.01
C ASP A 245 -7.36 -1.17 0.03
N PRO A 246 -7.47 -2.47 0.37
CA PRO A 246 -8.75 -3.18 0.38
C PRO A 246 -9.72 -2.73 1.48
N ILE A 247 -9.27 -1.92 2.45
CA ILE A 247 -10.12 -1.32 3.48
C ILE A 247 -10.49 0.13 3.12
N SER A 248 -9.48 0.93 2.73
CA SER A 248 -9.59 2.39 2.64
C SER A 248 -9.70 2.91 1.20
N GLY A 249 -9.48 2.06 0.21
CA GLY A 249 -9.49 2.46 -1.20
C GLY A 249 -8.15 2.98 -1.69
N LYS A 250 -8.16 3.91 -2.64
CA LYS A 250 -6.92 4.53 -3.13
C LYS A 250 -6.42 5.56 -2.13
N MET A 251 -5.27 5.30 -1.52
CA MET A 251 -4.65 6.11 -0.47
C MET A 251 -3.28 6.62 -0.91
N GLU A 252 -2.91 7.79 -0.41
CA GLU A 252 -1.58 8.36 -0.56
C GLU A 252 -0.93 8.47 0.82
N TYR A 253 0.32 8.02 0.94
CA TYR A 253 1.11 8.08 2.16
C TYR A 253 2.48 8.68 1.86
N SER A 254 3.18 9.23 2.88
CA SER A 254 4.58 9.64 2.70
C SER A 254 5.45 8.43 2.37
N ARG A 255 6.48 8.63 1.52
CA ARG A 255 7.47 7.58 1.27
C ARG A 255 8.14 7.10 2.55
N GLU A 256 8.49 8.05 3.44
CA GLU A 256 9.12 7.75 4.72
C GLU A 256 8.28 6.78 5.56
N ASP A 257 6.96 7.00 5.67
CA ASP A 257 6.08 6.10 6.43
C ASP A 257 5.95 4.74 5.76
N PHE A 258 5.75 4.72 4.43
CA PHE A 258 5.66 3.47 3.68
C PHE A 258 6.95 2.64 3.81
N GLU A 259 8.12 3.23 3.57
CA GLU A 259 9.41 2.57 3.61
C GLU A 259 9.71 2.01 5.02
N ARG A 260 9.43 2.80 6.05
CA ARG A 260 9.56 2.38 7.45
C ARG A 260 8.64 1.20 7.78
N VAL A 261 7.38 1.26 7.38
CA VAL A 261 6.39 0.22 7.64
C VAL A 261 6.69 -1.04 6.84
N PHE A 262 7.01 -0.92 5.56
CA PHE A 262 7.39 -2.03 4.69
C PHE A 262 8.60 -2.77 5.24
N ALA A 263 9.64 -2.04 5.66
CA ALA A 263 10.82 -2.63 6.31
C ALA A 263 10.44 -3.35 7.62
N SER A 264 9.53 -2.80 8.42
CA SER A 264 9.07 -3.44 9.66
C SER A 264 8.36 -4.77 9.44
N ARG A 265 7.85 -5.00 8.21
CA ARG A 265 7.23 -6.24 7.75
C ARG A 265 8.21 -7.18 7.02
N GLY A 266 9.52 -6.92 7.11
CA GLY A 266 10.56 -7.73 6.47
C GLY A 266 10.58 -7.62 4.95
N ASN A 267 10.14 -6.48 4.41
CA ASN A 267 10.06 -6.21 2.97
C ASN A 267 9.29 -7.31 2.21
N GLN A 268 8.17 -7.75 2.78
CA GLN A 268 7.35 -8.80 2.17
C GLN A 268 6.56 -8.25 0.99
N CYS A 269 6.75 -8.87 -0.19
CA CYS A 269 6.00 -8.48 -1.39
C CYS A 269 5.91 -9.62 -2.40
N VAL A 270 4.88 -9.54 -3.26
CA VAL A 270 4.59 -10.50 -4.34
C VAL A 270 4.33 -9.75 -5.63
N VAL A 271 4.90 -10.24 -6.73
CA VAL A 271 4.78 -9.71 -8.08
C VAL A 271 4.26 -10.78 -9.01
N LEU A 272 3.37 -10.41 -9.98
CA LEU A 272 3.00 -11.27 -11.09
C LEU A 272 3.85 -10.90 -12.32
N GLN A 273 4.45 -11.91 -12.94
CA GLN A 273 5.31 -11.76 -14.11
C GLN A 273 5.11 -12.90 -15.11
N SER A 274 5.42 -12.64 -16.39
CA SER A 274 5.36 -13.62 -17.49
C SER A 274 6.70 -14.32 -17.70
#